data_a70f3023d06eaf59c19cf1846a110396
#
_entry.id   a70f3023d06eaf59c19cf1846a110396
#
_cell.length_a   1.000
_cell.length_b   1.000
_cell.length_c   1.000
_cell.angle_alpha   90.00
_cell.angle_beta   90.00
_cell.angle_gamma   90.00
#
_symmetry.space_group_name_H-M   'P 1'
#
loop_
_entity.id
_entity.type
_entity.pdbx_description
1 polymer ?
#
loop_
_entity_poly.entity_id
_entity_poly.type
_entity_poly.pdbx_seq_one_letter_code
_entity_poly.pdbx_strand_id
1 'polypeptide(L)'
;MSTLVWVFGSPVGAWSSDDRAVAVFGSTSDSDYGRSVAVDSSGNVYTTGWFYNTVDFDPGAGTANLTADSGYDVFVSKLDSSGDLVWAKNFGGTEYAKGFSVAVDSSGNVYTTGYFSGTADFDPG
;
A
#
# COMPACT_ATOMS: atom_id res chain seq x y z
N MET A 1 -12.72 5.00 5.69
CA MET A 1 -12.26 3.75 6.36
C MET A 1 -10.80 3.57 6.01
N SER A 2 -9.91 3.65 6.98
CA SER A 2 -8.46 3.57 6.76
C SER A 2 -8.04 2.14 6.46
N THR A 3 -7.04 1.97 5.57
CA THR A 3 -6.42 0.67 5.32
C THR A 3 -5.50 0.31 6.48
N LEU A 4 -5.73 -0.83 7.09
CA LEU A 4 -4.90 -1.36 8.15
C LEU A 4 -3.95 -2.40 7.55
N VAL A 5 -2.65 -2.13 7.62
CA VAL A 5 -1.61 -3.09 7.26
C VAL A 5 -0.95 -3.59 8.54
N TRP A 6 -1.03 -4.90 8.76
CA TRP A 6 -0.39 -5.54 9.90
C TRP A 6 0.96 -6.08 9.47
N VAL A 7 2.02 -5.55 10.05
CA VAL A 7 3.38 -6.06 9.87
C VAL A 7 3.81 -6.72 11.18
N PHE A 8 4.07 -8.01 11.16
CA PHE A 8 4.49 -8.76 12.35
C PHE A 8 5.96 -9.12 12.24
N GLY A 9 6.74 -8.56 13.12
CA GLY A 9 8.17 -8.79 13.21
C GLY A 9 8.58 -9.62 14.42
N SER A 10 8.13 -10.88 14.51
CA SER A 10 8.81 -11.87 15.35
C SER A 10 8.40 -13.30 14.98
N PRO A 11 9.34 -14.24 14.81
CA PRO A 11 9.05 -15.57 14.30
C PRO A 11 8.54 -16.57 15.34
N VAL A 12 8.34 -16.21 16.59
CA VAL A 12 7.99 -17.17 17.63
C VAL A 12 6.98 -16.66 18.63
N GLY A 13 5.80 -17.22 18.59
CA GLY A 13 4.87 -17.20 19.71
C GLY A 13 3.67 -16.29 19.56
N ALA A 14 2.78 -16.40 20.53
CA ALA A 14 1.55 -15.66 20.60
C ALA A 14 1.79 -14.15 20.60
N TRP A 15 0.85 -13.44 20.02
CA TRP A 15 0.71 -12.00 20.01
C TRP A 15 0.97 -11.39 21.40
N SER A 16 1.96 -10.50 21.53
CA SER A 16 2.21 -9.73 22.73
C SER A 16 1.91 -8.26 22.51
N SER A 17 1.66 -7.52 23.59
CA SER A 17 1.49 -6.07 23.56
C SER A 17 2.74 -5.31 23.08
N ASP A 18 3.87 -6.00 22.95
CA ASP A 18 5.14 -5.49 22.47
C ASP A 18 5.39 -5.79 21.00
N ASP A 19 4.52 -6.57 20.35
CA ASP A 19 4.54 -6.81 18.90
C ASP A 19 4.10 -5.53 18.18
N ARG A 20 5.05 -4.67 17.95
CA ARG A 20 4.84 -3.35 17.37
C ARG A 20 5.04 -3.38 15.87
N ALA A 21 4.01 -3.68 15.12
CA ALA A 21 4.00 -3.13 13.78
C ALA A 21 2.57 -3.12 13.23
N VAL A 22 1.79 -2.17 13.68
CA VAL A 22 0.58 -1.76 12.98
C VAL A 22 0.92 -0.50 12.22
N ALA A 23 1.07 -0.62 10.91
CA ALA A 23 1.13 0.53 10.04
C ALA A 23 -0.29 0.86 9.58
N VAL A 24 -0.74 2.06 9.87
CA VAL A 24 -2.05 2.56 9.43
C VAL A 24 -1.80 3.74 8.53
N PHE A 25 -2.30 3.67 7.33
CA PHE A 25 -2.37 4.79 6.41
C PHE A 25 -3.76 4.88 5.79
N GLY A 26 -4.14 6.05 5.35
CA GLY A 26 -5.46 6.29 4.78
C GLY A 26 -5.97 7.70 5.09
N SER A 27 -7.06 8.08 4.44
CA SER A 27 -7.76 9.31 4.71
C SER A 27 -8.69 9.18 5.92
N THR A 28 -9.04 10.30 6.54
CA THR A 28 -10.00 10.33 7.64
C THR A 28 -11.45 10.45 7.14
N SER A 29 -11.66 10.80 5.90
CA SER A 29 -12.97 11.16 5.33
C SER A 29 -13.44 10.24 4.21
N ASP A 30 -12.55 9.50 3.56
CA ASP A 30 -12.85 8.73 2.37
C ASP A 30 -12.59 7.23 2.58
N SER A 31 -13.01 6.43 1.61
CA SER A 31 -12.84 4.98 1.67
C SER A 31 -11.58 4.56 0.92
N ASP A 32 -10.58 4.14 1.65
CA ASP A 32 -9.35 3.57 1.14
C ASP A 32 -9.35 2.05 1.39
N TYR A 33 -8.92 1.28 0.41
CA TYR A 33 -9.02 -0.17 0.46
C TYR A 33 -7.68 -0.84 0.21
N GLY A 34 -7.16 -1.56 1.20
CA GLY A 34 -6.13 -2.58 1.00
C GLY A 34 -6.77 -3.88 0.52
N ARG A 35 -6.23 -4.46 -0.54
CA ARG A 35 -6.78 -5.67 -1.18
C ARG A 35 -5.88 -6.87 -1.12
N SER A 36 -4.57 -6.66 -1.16
CA SER A 36 -3.60 -7.74 -1.19
C SER A 36 -2.29 -7.31 -0.54
N VAL A 37 -1.64 -8.27 0.07
CA VAL A 37 -0.33 -8.10 0.69
C VAL A 37 0.61 -9.22 0.23
N ALA A 38 1.88 -8.88 0.03
CA ALA A 38 2.98 -9.82 -0.20
C ALA A 38 4.16 -9.46 0.71
N VAL A 39 4.97 -10.45 1.06
CA VAL A 39 6.15 -10.27 1.91
C VAL A 39 7.35 -10.89 1.21
N ASP A 40 8.46 -10.16 1.13
CA ASP A 40 9.71 -10.71 0.60
C ASP A 40 10.53 -11.44 1.68
N SER A 41 11.63 -12.07 1.26
CA SER A 41 12.50 -12.85 2.16
C SER A 41 13.20 -12.00 3.23
N SER A 42 13.24 -10.68 3.06
CA SER A 42 13.80 -9.72 4.03
C SER A 42 12.77 -9.20 5.03
N GLY A 43 11.50 -9.63 4.88
CA GLY A 43 10.40 -9.20 5.73
C GLY A 43 9.79 -7.85 5.31
N ASN A 44 10.13 -7.31 4.14
CA ASN A 44 9.46 -6.14 3.63
C ASN A 44 8.04 -6.50 3.19
N VAL A 45 7.10 -5.60 3.45
CA VAL A 45 5.67 -5.80 3.18
C VAL A 45 5.24 -4.91 2.03
N TYR A 46 4.64 -5.53 1.03
CA TYR A 46 4.08 -4.85 -0.13
C TYR A 46 2.55 -4.92 -0.07
N THR A 47 1.89 -3.79 -0.22
CA THR A 47 0.43 -3.73 -0.19
C THR A 47 -0.09 -3.04 -1.44
N THR A 48 -1.18 -3.54 -1.99
CA THR A 48 -1.92 -2.89 -3.07
C THR A 48 -3.40 -2.78 -2.75
N GLY A 49 -4.04 -1.82 -3.39
CA GLY A 49 -5.45 -1.55 -3.27
C GLY A 49 -5.82 -0.33 -4.09
N TRP A 50 -6.75 0.46 -3.62
CA TRP A 50 -7.13 1.73 -4.23
C TRP A 50 -7.51 2.76 -3.16
N PHE A 51 -7.36 4.02 -3.51
CA PHE A 51 -7.63 5.15 -2.64
C PHE A 51 -8.31 6.29 -3.40
N TYR A 52 -8.86 7.24 -2.68
CA TYR A 52 -9.55 8.40 -3.21
C TYR A 52 -8.98 9.69 -2.61
N ASN A 53 -8.95 10.77 -3.38
CA ASN A 53 -8.37 12.06 -2.97
C ASN A 53 -6.88 11.96 -2.61
N THR A 54 -6.46 12.67 -1.56
CA THR A 54 -5.08 12.67 -1.08
C THR A 54 -4.97 11.85 0.19
N VAL A 55 -4.03 10.90 0.18
CA VAL A 55 -3.75 10.00 1.29
C VAL A 55 -2.27 10.07 1.64
N ASP A 56 -1.99 10.15 2.94
CA ASP A 56 -0.65 9.99 3.47
C ASP A 56 -0.35 8.50 3.64
N PHE A 57 0.67 8.00 2.95
CA PHE A 57 1.10 6.61 2.98
C PHE A 57 2.26 6.36 3.96
N ASP A 58 2.74 7.39 4.67
CA ASP A 58 3.72 7.20 5.73
C ASP A 58 3.01 6.86 7.05
N PRO A 59 3.18 5.64 7.60
CA PRO A 59 2.60 5.29 8.88
C PRO A 59 3.32 5.94 10.08
N GLY A 60 4.47 6.54 9.84
CA GLY A 60 5.30 7.21 10.85
C GLY A 60 4.92 8.67 11.08
N ALA A 61 5.90 9.46 11.50
CA ALA A 61 5.74 10.89 11.70
C ALA A 61 6.06 11.74 10.45
N GLY A 62 6.48 11.08 9.37
CA GLY A 62 6.73 11.70 8.07
C GLY A 62 5.45 11.99 7.31
N THR A 63 5.62 12.33 6.04
CA THR A 63 4.50 12.55 5.12
C THR A 63 4.89 12.06 3.73
N ALA A 64 4.06 11.18 3.18
CA ALA A 64 4.20 10.64 1.83
C ALA A 64 2.84 10.68 1.10
N ASN A 65 2.41 11.88 0.79
CA ASN A 65 1.12 12.12 0.15
C ASN A 65 1.12 11.63 -1.30
N LEU A 66 0.15 10.79 -1.65
CA LEU A 66 -0.27 10.50 -3.01
C LEU A 66 -1.66 11.10 -3.23
N THR A 67 -1.91 11.57 -4.43
CA THR A 67 -3.21 12.15 -4.81
C THR A 67 -3.75 11.39 -6.01
N ALA A 68 -4.98 10.90 -5.90
CA ALA A 68 -5.70 10.30 -7.01
C ALA A 68 -6.21 11.39 -7.95
N ASP A 69 -6.05 11.20 -9.26
CA ASP A 69 -6.37 12.21 -10.27
C ASP A 69 -7.88 12.42 -10.43
N SER A 70 -8.60 11.35 -10.68
CA SER A 70 -10.06 11.37 -10.89
C SER A 70 -10.68 10.06 -10.46
N GLY A 71 -11.42 10.05 -9.36
CA GLY A 71 -12.00 8.83 -8.81
C GLY A 71 -11.01 8.07 -7.94
N TYR A 72 -10.89 6.75 -8.13
CA TYR A 72 -9.94 5.92 -7.39
C TYR A 72 -8.70 5.64 -8.21
N ASP A 73 -7.54 5.79 -7.59
CA ASP A 73 -6.27 5.29 -8.13
C ASP A 73 -5.82 4.03 -7.39
N VAL A 74 -5.10 3.17 -8.11
CA VAL A 74 -4.35 2.07 -7.50
C VAL A 74 -3.19 2.64 -6.70
N PHE A 75 -2.91 2.09 -5.55
CA PHE A 75 -1.63 2.28 -4.89
C PHE A 75 -0.85 0.98 -4.78
N VAL A 76 0.46 1.10 -4.72
CA VAL A 76 1.38 0.08 -4.22
C VAL A 76 2.30 0.74 -3.22
N SER A 77 2.39 0.17 -2.03
CA SER A 77 3.33 0.64 -1.00
C SER A 77 4.26 -0.48 -0.57
N LYS A 78 5.47 -0.11 -0.17
CA LYS A 78 6.46 -0.98 0.46
C LYS A 78 6.82 -0.41 1.82
N LEU A 79 6.64 -1.23 2.85
CA LEU A 79 7.18 -0.99 4.17
C LEU A 79 8.36 -1.94 4.40
N ASP A 80 9.32 -1.53 5.18
CA ASP A 80 10.39 -2.43 5.64
C ASP A 80 9.91 -3.36 6.76
N SER A 81 10.79 -4.24 7.23
CA SER A 81 10.48 -5.19 8.29
C SER A 81 10.21 -4.54 9.66
N SER A 82 10.52 -3.26 9.83
CA SER A 82 10.20 -2.47 11.01
C SER A 82 8.85 -1.75 10.92
N GLY A 83 8.25 -1.74 9.71
CA GLY A 83 7.00 -1.05 9.42
C GLY A 83 7.20 0.38 8.91
N ASP A 84 8.45 0.80 8.67
CA ASP A 84 8.74 2.13 8.15
C ASP A 84 8.52 2.18 6.63
N LEU A 85 8.01 3.31 6.12
CA LEU A 85 7.78 3.48 4.69
C LEU A 85 9.10 3.51 3.92
N VAL A 86 9.21 2.63 2.91
CA VAL A 86 10.30 2.66 1.94
C VAL A 86 9.90 3.48 0.72
N TRP A 87 8.71 3.20 0.18
CA TRP A 87 8.10 3.98 -0.91
C TRP A 87 6.60 3.66 -1.03
N ALA A 88 5.88 4.61 -1.62
CA ALA A 88 4.53 4.42 -2.10
C ALA A 88 4.40 5.03 -3.50
N LYS A 89 3.63 4.40 -4.36
CA LYS A 89 3.37 4.80 -5.75
C LYS A 89 1.90 4.62 -6.07
N ASN A 90 1.36 5.44 -6.97
CA ASN A 90 0.02 5.28 -7.50
C ASN A 90 0.01 5.19 -9.02
N PHE A 91 -1.04 4.57 -9.52
CA PHE A 91 -1.35 4.47 -10.94
C PHE A 91 -2.83 4.81 -11.10
N GLY A 92 -3.13 5.68 -12.01
CA GLY A 92 -4.50 6.09 -12.24
C GLY A 92 -4.66 6.90 -13.50
N GLY A 93 -5.74 7.59 -13.61
CA GLY A 93 -6.01 8.38 -14.78
C GLY A 93 -7.37 9.06 -14.75
N THR A 94 -8.06 9.04 -15.91
CA THR A 94 -9.26 9.85 -16.09
C THR A 94 -10.51 9.33 -15.39
N GLU A 95 -10.49 8.07 -14.91
CA GLU A 95 -11.62 7.42 -14.24
C GLU A 95 -11.12 6.54 -13.07
N TYR A 96 -11.76 5.38 -12.87
CA TYR A 96 -11.45 4.49 -11.75
C TYR A 96 -10.35 3.49 -12.10
N ALA A 97 -9.38 3.34 -11.20
CA ALA A 97 -8.42 2.26 -11.22
C ALA A 97 -8.38 1.56 -9.86
N LYS A 98 -8.30 0.22 -9.84
CA LYS A 98 -8.30 -0.57 -8.61
C LYS A 98 -7.31 -1.72 -8.69
N GLY A 99 -6.40 -1.79 -7.72
CA GLY A 99 -5.46 -2.89 -7.57
C GLY A 99 -6.09 -4.05 -6.79
N PHE A 100 -5.91 -5.29 -7.26
CA PHE A 100 -6.55 -6.46 -6.65
C PHE A 100 -5.56 -7.42 -6.04
N SER A 101 -4.35 -7.53 -6.59
CA SER A 101 -3.35 -8.45 -6.10
C SER A 101 -1.95 -7.90 -6.28
N VAL A 102 -1.04 -8.25 -5.39
CA VAL A 102 0.38 -7.94 -5.48
C VAL A 102 1.19 -9.21 -5.22
N ALA A 103 2.29 -9.35 -5.94
CA ALA A 103 3.30 -10.37 -5.70
C ALA A 103 4.68 -9.74 -5.80
N VAL A 104 5.67 -10.36 -5.16
CA VAL A 104 7.07 -9.94 -5.20
C VAL A 104 7.94 -11.16 -5.48
N ASP A 105 8.91 -11.01 -6.37
CA ASP A 105 9.88 -12.07 -6.64
C ASP A 105 11.13 -11.94 -5.74
N SER A 106 12.02 -12.94 -5.83
CA SER A 106 13.26 -12.98 -5.05
C SER A 106 14.27 -11.88 -5.42
N SER A 107 14.08 -11.20 -6.55
CA SER A 107 14.88 -10.05 -6.99
C SER A 107 14.29 -8.71 -6.54
N GLY A 108 13.12 -8.73 -5.89
CA GLY A 108 12.41 -7.53 -5.43
C GLY A 108 11.56 -6.85 -6.52
N ASN A 109 11.33 -7.53 -7.65
CA ASN A 109 10.38 -7.01 -8.64
C ASN A 109 8.96 -7.18 -8.11
N VAL A 110 8.14 -6.14 -8.29
CA VAL A 110 6.76 -6.09 -7.81
C VAL A 110 5.81 -6.23 -8.99
N TYR A 111 4.88 -7.16 -8.86
CA TYR A 111 3.84 -7.46 -9.86
C TYR A 111 2.48 -7.12 -9.26
N THR A 112 1.73 -6.25 -9.94
CA THR A 112 0.38 -5.86 -9.51
C THR A 112 -0.60 -6.16 -10.62
N THR A 113 -1.79 -6.63 -10.26
CA THR A 113 -2.93 -6.80 -11.16
C THR A 113 -4.16 -6.09 -10.64
N GLY A 114 -5.01 -5.65 -11.55
CA GLY A 114 -6.21 -4.91 -11.23
C GLY A 114 -7.03 -4.60 -12.47
N TYR A 115 -7.85 -3.57 -12.41
CA TYR A 115 -8.51 -3.04 -13.58
C TYR A 115 -8.48 -1.50 -13.58
N PHE A 116 -8.68 -0.92 -14.74
CA PHE A 116 -8.89 0.51 -14.91
C PHE A 116 -9.98 0.78 -15.94
N SER A 117 -10.52 1.98 -15.92
CA SER A 117 -11.45 2.49 -16.92
C SER A 117 -10.93 3.82 -17.46
N GLY A 118 -11.34 4.19 -18.65
CA GLY A 118 -10.81 5.39 -19.32
C GLY A 118 -9.35 5.23 -19.74
N THR A 119 -8.59 6.32 -19.65
CA THR A 119 -7.14 6.35 -19.93
C THR A 119 -6.38 6.35 -18.62
N ALA A 120 -5.43 5.45 -18.47
CA ALA A 120 -4.59 5.37 -17.28
C ALA A 120 -3.11 5.50 -17.64
N ASP A 121 -2.35 6.18 -16.80
CA ASP A 121 -0.91 6.24 -16.83
C ASP A 121 -0.35 5.15 -15.90
N PHE A 122 0.54 4.33 -16.42
CA PHE A 122 1.20 3.26 -15.67
C PHE A 122 2.66 3.56 -15.36
N ASP A 123 3.12 4.77 -15.66
CA ASP A 123 4.44 5.22 -15.20
C ASP A 123 4.29 5.86 -13.80
N PRO A 124 4.78 5.22 -12.75
CA PRO A 124 4.65 5.73 -11.39
C PRO A 124 5.65 6.87 -11.07
N GLY A 125 6.38 7.34 -12.07
CA GLY A 125 7.38 8.38 -11.89
C GLY A 125 8.74 7.89 -11.39
#